data_25be5af9302bccf232a6afc24947c212
#
_entry.id   25be5af9302bccf232a6afc24947c212
#
_cell.length_a   1.000
_cell.length_b   1.000
_cell.length_c   1.000
_cell.angle_alpha   90.00
_cell.angle_beta   90.00
_cell.angle_gamma   90.00
#
_symmetry.space_group_name_H-M   'P 1'
#
loop_
_entity.id
_entity.type
_entity.pdbx_description
1 polymer ?
#
loop_
_entity_poly.entity_id
_entity_poly.type
_entity_poly.pdbx_seq_one_letter_code
_entity_poly.pdbx_strand_id
1 'polypeptide(L)' 'MVELAKQFIGKECILYTLNNQVNGTITEVSDGAVVLENGNTREIVNLDYIIRIREYPRNKNGKKKSLVLD' A
#
# COMPACT_ATOMS: atom_id res chain seq x y z
N MET A 1 10.66 0.28 10.25
CA MET A 1 9.50 -0.01 9.44
C MET A 1 9.76 -0.98 8.28
N VAL A 2 11.01 -1.09 7.84
CA VAL A 2 11.32 -1.93 6.67
C VAL A 2 10.85 -3.37 6.86
N GLU A 3 11.16 -3.98 7.99
CA GLU A 3 10.80 -5.38 8.22
C GLU A 3 9.29 -5.57 8.30
N LEU A 4 8.60 -4.61 8.88
CA LEU A 4 7.14 -4.71 8.95
C LEU A 4 6.51 -4.47 7.60
N ALA A 5 7.06 -3.55 6.82
CA ALA A 5 6.53 -3.28 5.49
C ALA A 5 6.66 -4.50 4.57
N LYS A 6 7.72 -5.28 4.75
CA LYS A 6 7.91 -6.47 3.93
C LYS A 6 6.80 -7.51 4.12
N GLN A 7 6.12 -7.46 5.25
CA GLN A 7 5.02 -8.39 5.49
C GLN A 7 3.83 -8.11 4.58
N PHE A 8 3.79 -6.96 3.94
CA PHE A 8 2.70 -6.61 3.05
C PHE A 8 3.00 -6.89 1.58
N ILE A 9 4.19 -7.44 1.28
CA ILE A 9 4.52 -7.76 -0.12
C ILE A 9 3.51 -8.78 -0.64
N GLY A 10 2.98 -8.50 -1.82
CA GLY A 10 1.97 -9.32 -2.46
C GLY A 10 0.55 -8.94 -2.10
N LYS A 11 0.38 -7.98 -1.20
CA LYS A 11 -0.94 -7.57 -0.75
C LYS A 11 -1.30 -6.20 -1.30
N GLU A 12 -2.57 -6.03 -1.57
CA GLU A 12 -3.07 -4.72 -1.97
C GLU A 12 -3.22 -3.85 -0.72
N CYS A 13 -2.61 -2.69 -0.75
CA CYS A 13 -2.48 -1.85 0.43
C CYS A 13 -2.79 -0.39 0.13
N ILE A 14 -3.05 0.33 1.19
CA ILE A 14 -3.15 1.79 1.15
C ILE A 14 -1.97 2.32 1.94
N LEU A 15 -1.20 3.19 1.32
CA LEU A 15 -0.06 3.83 1.96
C LEU A 15 -0.42 5.29 2.21
N TYR A 16 -0.29 5.69 3.45
CA TYR A 16 -0.62 7.05 3.86
C TYR A 16 0.67 7.84 4.03
N THR A 17 0.72 8.99 3.39
CA THR A 17 1.81 9.94 3.58
C THR A 17 1.27 11.18 4.24
N LEU A 18 2.13 12.15 4.47
CA LEU A 18 1.68 13.37 5.14
C LEU A 18 0.63 14.13 4.35
N ASN A 19 0.70 14.05 3.03
CA ASN A 19 -0.14 14.89 2.17
C ASN A 19 -1.28 14.16 1.51
N ASN A 20 -1.15 12.85 1.34
CA ASN A 20 -2.16 12.12 0.60
C ASN A 20 -2.02 10.64 0.89
N GLN A 21 -2.78 9.84 0.15
CA GLN A 21 -2.66 8.41 0.22
C GLN A 21 -2.55 7.87 -1.20
N VAL A 22 -1.86 6.74 -1.32
CA VAL A 22 -1.76 5.99 -2.57
C VAL A 22 -2.09 4.56 -2.28
N ASN A 23 -2.62 3.86 -3.27
CA ASN A 23 -2.94 2.45 -3.08
C ASN A 23 -2.47 1.63 -4.25
N GLY A 24 -2.25 0.36 -3.98
CA GLY A 24 -1.78 -0.58 -4.96
C GLY A 24 -1.24 -1.80 -4.26
N THR A 25 -0.72 -2.73 -5.06
CA THR A 25 -0.10 -3.93 -4.53
C THR A 25 1.38 -3.67 -4.30
N ILE A 26 1.83 -3.96 -3.09
CA ILE A 26 3.25 -3.83 -2.77
C ILE A 26 3.95 -5.03 -3.39
N THR A 27 4.90 -4.77 -4.29
CA THR A 27 5.62 -5.85 -4.94
C THR A 27 7.05 -5.99 -4.43
N GLU A 28 7.59 -4.92 -3.86
CA GLU A 28 8.96 -4.97 -3.38
C GLU A 28 9.16 -3.91 -2.31
N VAL A 29 9.97 -4.23 -1.32
CA VAL A 29 10.41 -3.28 -0.29
C VAL A 29 11.92 -3.42 -0.19
N SER A 30 12.66 -2.41 -0.57
CA SER A 30 14.11 -2.46 -0.49
C SER A 30 14.68 -1.05 -0.58
N ASP A 31 15.86 -0.89 -0.01
CA ASP A 31 16.61 0.38 -0.11
C ASP A 31 15.80 1.58 0.33
N GLY A 32 14.96 1.39 1.34
CA GLY A 32 14.17 2.50 1.86
C GLY A 32 13.01 2.91 0.99
N ALA A 33 12.61 2.05 0.05
CA ALA A 33 11.52 2.36 -0.87
C ALA A 33 10.55 1.21 -0.95
N VAL A 34 9.32 1.54 -1.31
CA VAL A 34 8.25 0.57 -1.55
C VAL A 34 7.83 0.71 -3.00
N VAL A 35 7.74 -0.41 -3.71
CA VAL A 35 7.24 -0.42 -5.08
C VAL A 35 5.78 -0.84 -5.05
N LEU A 36 4.93 0.01 -5.63
CA LEU A 36 3.51 -0.22 -5.73
C LEU A 36 3.12 -0.41 -7.19
N GLU A 37 2.23 -1.36 -7.42
CA GLU A 37 1.65 -1.53 -8.74
C GLU A 37 0.14 -1.44 -8.64
N ASN A 38 -0.44 -0.66 -9.54
CA ASN A 38 -1.87 -0.45 -9.57
C ASN A 38 -2.31 -0.44 -11.04
N GLY A 39 -2.91 -1.55 -11.47
CA GLY A 39 -3.26 -1.69 -12.87
C GLY A 39 -2.00 -1.67 -13.72
N ASN A 40 -1.94 -0.73 -14.65
CA ASN A 40 -0.78 -0.62 -15.52
C ASN A 40 0.26 0.37 -15.02
N THR A 41 0.07 0.92 -13.83
CA THR A 41 1.00 1.90 -13.30
C THR A 41 1.87 1.27 -12.23
N ARG A 42 3.07 1.82 -12.10
CA ARG A 42 4.04 1.37 -11.11
C ARG A 42 4.66 2.58 -10.47
N GLU A 43 4.69 2.60 -9.15
CA GLU A 43 5.21 3.73 -8.40
C GLU A 43 6.23 3.28 -7.38
N ILE A 44 7.18 4.16 -7.12
CA ILE A 44 8.12 3.96 -6.03
C ILE A 44 7.86 5.05 -5.00
N VAL A 45 7.64 4.63 -3.77
CA VAL A 45 7.33 5.55 -2.68
C VAL A 45 8.45 5.45 -1.64
N ASN A 46 8.97 6.59 -1.22
CA ASN A 46 10.02 6.61 -0.21
C ASN A 46 9.43 6.16 1.13
N LEU A 47 10.02 5.13 1.70
CA LEU A 47 9.52 4.55 2.94
C LEU A 47 9.51 5.55 4.09
N ASP A 48 10.45 6.50 4.09
CA ASP A 48 10.52 7.50 5.15
C ASP A 48 9.33 8.45 5.17
N TYR A 49 8.61 8.53 4.06
CA TYR A 49 7.44 9.41 3.99
C TYR A 49 6.14 8.69 4.27
N ILE A 50 6.21 7.39 4.49
CA ILE A 50 5.02 6.60 4.76
C ILE A 50 4.79 6.61 6.26
N ILE A 51 3.63 7.10 6.67
CA ILE A 51 3.28 7.15 8.09
C ILE A 51 2.39 6.00 8.49
N ARG A 52 1.83 5.29 7.51
CA ARG A 52 0.92 4.19 7.80
C ARG A 52 0.76 3.33 6.56
N ILE A 53 0.75 2.02 6.76
CA ILE A 53 0.44 1.05 5.72
C ILE A 53 -0.76 0.25 6.21
N ARG A 54 -1.76 0.14 5.36
CA ARG A 54 -2.96 -0.60 5.71
C ARG A 54 -3.31 -1.52 4.56
N GLU A 55 -3.61 -2.78 4.88
CA GLU A 55 -4.10 -3.69 3.86
C GLU A 55 -5.46 -3.20 3.38
N TYR A 56 -5.67 -3.24 2.05
CA TYR A 56 -6.92 -2.76 1.47
C TYR A 56 -8.08 -3.59 2.02
N PRO A 57 -9.12 -2.95 2.57
CA PRO A 57 -10.21 -3.70 3.19
C PRO A 57 -10.97 -4.54 2.19
N ARG A 58 -11.39 -5.71 2.63
CA ARG A 58 -12.22 -6.58 1.82
C ARG A 58 -13.44 -6.98 2.63
N ASN A 59 -14.53 -7.27 1.91
CA ASN A 59 -15.71 -7.77 2.60
C ASN A 59 -15.52 -9.27 2.83
N LYS A 60 -16.50 -9.90 3.49
CA LYS A 60 -16.37 -11.31 3.83
C LYS A 60 -16.42 -12.23 2.60
N ASN A 61 -16.77 -11.72 1.44
CA ASN A 61 -16.73 -12.50 0.20
C ASN A 61 -15.43 -12.32 -0.56
N GLY A 62 -14.45 -11.62 0.03
CA GLY A 62 -13.18 -11.40 -0.60
C GLY A 62 -13.15 -10.25 -1.57
N LYS A 63 -14.25 -9.58 -1.79
CA LYS A 63 -14.29 -8.42 -2.67
C LYS A 63 -13.83 -7.20 -1.91
N LYS A 64 -13.23 -6.25 -2.64
CA LYS A 64 -12.79 -5.02 -2.03
C LYS A 64 -13.98 -4.21 -1.51
N LYS A 65 -13.83 -3.68 -0.33
CA LYS A 65 -14.80 -2.73 0.16
C LYS A 65 -14.58 -1.40 -0.53
N SER A 66 -15.66 -0.67 -0.68
CA SER A 66 -15.54 0.70 -1.13
C SER A 66 -14.80 1.51 -0.07
N LEU A 67 -13.90 2.36 -0.53
CA LEU A 67 -13.21 3.29 0.37
C LEU A 67 -13.89 4.64 0.39
N VAL A 68 -15.01 4.76 -0.28
CA VAL A 68 -15.78 5.99 -0.19
C VAL A 68 -16.26 6.11 1.23
N LEU A 69 -15.96 7.21 1.80
CA LEU A 69 -16.42 7.48 3.15
C LEU A 69 -17.82 8.00 3.08
N ASP A 70 -18.64 7.27 3.69
CA ASP A 70 -20.05 7.63 3.68
C ASP A 70 -20.37 8.46 4.87
#